data_d25cbe758cb13061abc651b030dfbca1
#
_entry.id   d25cbe758cb13061abc651b030dfbca1
#
_cell.length_a   1.000
_cell.length_b   1.000
_cell.length_c   1.000
_cell.angle_alpha   90.00
_cell.angle_beta   90.00
_cell.angle_gamma   90.00
#
_symmetry.space_group_name_H-M   'P 1'
#
loop_
_entity.id
_entity.type
_entity.pdbx_description
1 polymer ?
#
loop_
_entity_poly.entity_id
_entity_poly.type
_entity_poly.pdbx_seq_one_letter_code
_entity_poly.pdbx_strand_id
1 'polypeptide(L)'
;MLRMKLRPFTARAAIIFVAVLLVGGIVLAEQKPGDCGYYVNSNGHRVPSPCGNARADAPPPRATAICRDGTYSFSEHPYASGTCSHHGGVESHLTR
;
A
#
# COMPACT_ATOMS: atom_id res chain seq x y z
N MET A 1 35.40 23.77 -35.12
CA MET A 1 35.24 22.34 -35.31
C MET A 1 35.01 21.58 -34.02
N LEU A 2 35.80 21.85 -33.00
CA LEU A 2 35.63 21.18 -31.74
C LEU A 2 34.28 21.46 -31.07
N ARG A 3 33.74 22.61 -31.32
CA ARG A 3 32.46 23.02 -30.73
C ARG A 3 31.30 22.13 -31.15
N MET A 4 31.33 21.60 -32.34
CA MET A 4 30.22 20.75 -32.81
C MET A 4 30.14 19.41 -32.10
N LYS A 5 31.26 18.91 -31.59
CA LYS A 5 31.29 17.64 -30.90
C LYS A 5 30.64 17.69 -29.53
N LEU A 6 30.64 18.84 -28.88
CA LEU A 6 30.06 18.99 -27.54
C LEU A 6 28.54 19.01 -27.55
N ARG A 7 27.93 19.53 -28.61
CA ARG A 7 26.49 19.64 -28.70
C ARG A 7 25.76 18.30 -28.63
N PRO A 8 26.19 17.28 -29.41
CA PRO A 8 25.50 15.98 -29.31
C PRO A 8 25.57 15.35 -27.92
N PHE A 9 26.69 15.56 -27.23
CA PHE A 9 26.82 15.05 -25.87
C PHE A 9 25.79 15.63 -24.91
N THR A 10 25.62 16.94 -24.99
CA THR A 10 24.68 17.62 -24.12
C THR A 10 23.25 17.15 -24.34
N ALA A 11 22.88 16.97 -25.61
CA ALA A 11 21.54 16.49 -25.94
C ALA A 11 21.29 15.09 -25.41
N ARG A 12 22.25 14.21 -25.53
CA ARG A 12 22.11 12.84 -25.03
C ARG A 12 21.98 12.79 -23.51
N ALA A 13 22.75 13.57 -22.81
CA ALA A 13 22.66 13.63 -21.35
C ALA A 13 21.29 14.10 -20.91
N ALA A 14 20.71 15.08 -21.58
CA ALA A 14 19.39 15.58 -21.26
C ALA A 14 18.31 14.50 -21.43
N ILE A 15 18.40 13.72 -22.51
CA ILE A 15 17.42 12.66 -22.76
C ILE A 15 17.49 11.58 -21.69
N ILE A 16 18.68 11.16 -21.29
CA ILE A 16 18.85 10.16 -20.24
C ILE A 16 18.25 10.63 -18.94
N PHE A 17 18.46 11.88 -18.58
CA PHE A 17 17.92 12.45 -17.37
C PHE A 17 16.39 12.41 -17.33
N VAL A 18 15.74 12.75 -18.41
CA VAL A 18 14.27 12.72 -18.52
C VAL A 18 13.75 11.29 -18.34
N ALA A 19 14.41 10.30 -18.94
CA ALA A 19 14.00 8.91 -18.81
C ALA A 19 14.04 8.44 -17.35
N VAL A 20 15.07 8.80 -16.60
CA VAL A 20 15.19 8.44 -15.19
C VAL A 20 14.05 9.03 -14.36
N LEU A 21 13.69 10.27 -14.61
CA LEU A 21 12.59 10.92 -13.90
C LEU A 21 11.26 10.24 -14.17
N LEU A 22 11.00 9.83 -15.40
CA LEU A 22 9.76 9.14 -15.74
C LEU A 22 9.65 7.80 -15.01
N VAL A 23 10.72 7.03 -14.94
CA VAL A 23 10.72 5.76 -14.23
C VAL A 23 10.48 5.99 -12.74
N GLY A 24 11.11 6.98 -12.14
CA GLY A 24 10.95 7.29 -10.73
C GLY A 24 9.54 7.74 -10.36
N GLY A 25 8.76 8.25 -11.31
CA GLY A 25 7.40 8.71 -11.06
C GLY A 25 6.34 7.62 -11.02
N ILE A 26 6.69 6.36 -11.27
CA ILE A 26 5.73 5.25 -11.35
C ILE A 26 5.57 4.51 -10.01
N VAL A 27 6.36 4.82 -9.02
CA VAL A 27 6.29 4.14 -7.73
C VAL A 27 4.98 4.49 -7.03
N LEU A 28 4.19 3.48 -6.71
CA LEU A 28 2.91 3.64 -6.03
C LEU A 28 3.13 3.68 -4.52
N ALA A 29 2.40 4.55 -3.86
CA ALA A 29 2.43 4.62 -2.40
C ALA A 29 1.63 3.47 -1.81
N GLU A 30 2.09 2.94 -0.66
CA GLU A 30 1.37 1.93 0.09
C GLU A 30 0.15 2.55 0.76
N GLN A 31 -0.92 1.76 0.88
CA GLN A 31 -2.10 2.17 1.63
C GLN A 31 -1.83 2.05 3.12
N LYS A 32 -2.18 3.09 3.85
CA LYS A 32 -2.00 3.15 5.31
C LYS A 32 -3.32 2.88 6.00
N PRO A 33 -3.30 2.43 7.27
CA PRO A 33 -4.52 2.32 8.06
C PRO A 33 -5.30 3.62 8.03
N GLY A 34 -6.60 3.54 7.73
CA GLY A 34 -7.46 4.69 7.60
C GLY A 34 -7.65 5.21 6.18
N ASP A 35 -6.76 4.84 5.23
CA ASP A 35 -6.92 5.24 3.83
C ASP A 35 -8.20 4.65 3.20
N CYS A 36 -8.65 3.50 3.69
CA CYS A 36 -9.87 2.82 3.22
C CYS A 36 -11.09 3.14 4.09
N GLY A 37 -11.01 4.15 4.93
CA GLY A 37 -12.09 4.56 5.81
C GLY A 37 -12.02 3.91 7.18
N TYR A 38 -13.10 4.12 7.95
CA TYR A 38 -13.21 3.65 9.33
C TYR A 38 -14.61 3.08 9.57
N TYR A 39 -14.74 2.26 10.58
CA TYR A 39 -16.03 1.85 11.13
C TYR A 39 -16.00 1.95 12.65
N VAL A 40 -17.17 1.93 13.27
CA VAL A 40 -17.29 1.90 14.73
C VAL A 40 -17.69 0.50 15.13
N ASN A 41 -16.90 -0.12 16.03
CA ASN A 41 -17.16 -1.48 16.47
C ASN A 41 -18.23 -1.52 17.56
N SER A 42 -18.58 -2.72 18.03
CA SER A 42 -19.61 -2.91 19.06
C SER A 42 -19.25 -2.28 20.40
N ASN A 43 -17.97 -2.01 20.64
CA ASN A 43 -17.50 -1.32 21.85
C ASN A 43 -17.48 0.20 21.70
N GLY A 44 -17.94 0.73 20.57
CA GLY A 44 -17.93 2.16 20.30
C GLY A 44 -16.58 2.70 19.84
N HIS A 45 -15.62 1.85 19.52
CA HIS A 45 -14.31 2.27 19.08
C HIS A 45 -14.28 2.47 17.56
N ARG A 46 -13.60 3.51 17.14
CA ARG A 46 -13.38 3.78 15.73
C ARG A 46 -12.19 2.96 15.25
N VAL A 47 -12.41 2.08 14.29
CA VAL A 47 -11.44 1.12 13.79
C VAL A 47 -11.22 1.35 12.29
N PRO A 48 -9.97 1.33 11.79
CA PRO A 48 -9.75 1.41 10.36
C PRO A 48 -10.41 0.23 9.65
N SER A 49 -11.08 0.52 8.55
CA SER A 49 -11.64 -0.54 7.68
C SER A 49 -10.51 -1.33 7.03
N PRO A 50 -10.77 -2.58 6.61
CA PRO A 50 -9.74 -3.38 5.97
C PRO A 50 -9.09 -2.65 4.80
N CYS A 51 -7.76 -2.72 4.72
CA CYS A 51 -6.98 -1.90 3.81
C CYS A 51 -5.64 -2.57 3.52
N GLY A 52 -4.95 -2.08 2.48
CA GLY A 52 -3.63 -2.57 2.13
C GLY A 52 -3.64 -3.81 1.26
N ASN A 53 -2.46 -4.37 1.02
CA ASN A 53 -2.29 -5.53 0.16
C ASN A 53 -1.31 -6.51 0.81
N ALA A 54 -1.85 -7.55 1.40
CA ALA A 54 -1.06 -8.55 2.12
C ALA A 54 -0.15 -9.37 1.20
N ARG A 55 -0.40 -9.35 -0.10
CA ARG A 55 0.44 -10.09 -1.06
C ARG A 55 1.70 -9.33 -1.44
N ALA A 56 1.72 -8.01 -1.23
CA ALA A 56 2.82 -7.15 -1.63
C ALA A 56 3.52 -6.48 -0.46
N ASP A 57 2.80 -6.20 0.62
CA ASP A 57 3.27 -5.36 1.70
C ASP A 57 3.33 -6.12 3.02
N ALA A 58 4.31 -5.78 3.85
CA ALA A 58 4.37 -6.29 5.22
C ALA A 58 3.18 -5.77 6.03
N PRO A 59 2.75 -6.51 7.09
CA PRO A 59 1.65 -6.07 7.91
C PRO A 59 1.93 -4.71 8.56
N PRO A 60 1.02 -3.75 8.39
CA PRO A 60 1.16 -2.48 9.11
C PRO A 60 0.96 -2.69 10.60
N PRO A 61 1.45 -1.76 11.43
CA PRO A 61 1.17 -1.82 12.87
C PRO A 61 -0.34 -1.89 13.13
N ARG A 62 -0.76 -2.66 14.11
CA ARG A 62 -2.15 -2.86 14.52
C ARG A 62 -2.98 -3.77 13.62
N ALA A 63 -2.44 -4.27 12.51
CA ALA A 63 -3.13 -5.29 11.75
C ALA A 63 -3.25 -6.58 12.57
N THR A 64 -4.43 -7.19 12.56
CA THR A 64 -4.74 -8.37 13.39
C THR A 64 -5.09 -9.59 12.55
N ALA A 65 -5.45 -9.41 11.30
CA ALA A 65 -5.80 -10.52 10.40
C ALA A 65 -5.57 -10.13 8.96
N ILE A 66 -5.50 -11.14 8.10
CA ILE A 66 -5.50 -11.00 6.65
C ILE A 66 -6.84 -11.52 6.15
N CYS A 67 -7.52 -10.70 5.36
CA CYS A 67 -8.79 -11.07 4.73
C CYS A 67 -8.53 -11.84 3.44
N ARG A 68 -9.53 -12.63 3.00
CA ARG A 68 -9.38 -13.43 1.78
C ARG A 68 -9.21 -12.62 0.52
N ASP A 69 -9.68 -11.38 0.51
CA ASP A 69 -9.46 -10.48 -0.63
C ASP A 69 -8.06 -9.86 -0.66
N GLY A 70 -7.20 -10.19 0.31
CA GLY A 70 -5.84 -9.69 0.39
C GLY A 70 -5.67 -8.41 1.19
N THR A 71 -6.73 -7.87 1.79
CA THR A 71 -6.61 -6.71 2.66
C THR A 71 -6.21 -7.13 4.08
N TYR A 72 -5.68 -6.17 4.84
CA TYR A 72 -5.41 -6.36 6.26
C TYR A 72 -6.58 -5.86 7.09
N SER A 73 -6.99 -6.64 8.09
CA SER A 73 -7.99 -6.23 9.07
C SER A 73 -7.33 -5.62 10.30
N PHE A 74 -7.98 -4.62 10.87
CA PHE A 74 -7.56 -3.96 12.10
C PHE A 74 -8.55 -4.23 13.25
N SER A 75 -9.35 -5.28 13.13
CA SER A 75 -10.32 -5.66 14.15
C SER A 75 -9.65 -5.86 15.49
N GLU A 76 -10.24 -5.30 16.55
CA GLU A 76 -9.78 -5.48 17.92
C GLU A 76 -10.14 -6.87 18.45
N HIS A 77 -11.10 -7.53 17.80
CA HIS A 77 -11.55 -8.88 18.15
C HIS A 77 -11.52 -9.76 16.91
N PRO A 78 -10.31 -10.11 16.40
CA PRO A 78 -10.19 -10.72 15.09
C PRO A 78 -10.78 -12.12 14.96
N TYR A 79 -11.09 -12.78 16.08
CA TYR A 79 -11.74 -14.09 16.08
C TYR A 79 -13.27 -14.00 16.14
N ALA A 80 -13.80 -12.79 16.31
CA ALA A 80 -15.25 -12.60 16.30
C ALA A 80 -15.80 -12.73 14.87
N SER A 81 -17.04 -13.17 14.77
CA SER A 81 -17.73 -13.19 13.47
C SER A 81 -17.88 -11.76 12.97
N GLY A 82 -17.76 -11.57 11.67
CA GLY A 82 -17.79 -10.24 11.08
C GLY A 82 -16.42 -9.63 10.80
N THR A 83 -15.35 -10.15 11.37
CA THR A 83 -14.00 -9.75 10.97
C THR A 83 -13.82 -10.04 9.49
N CYS A 84 -13.29 -9.07 8.75
CA CYS A 84 -13.19 -9.14 7.29
C CYS A 84 -14.54 -9.25 6.56
N SER A 85 -15.62 -8.79 7.19
CA SER A 85 -16.94 -8.73 6.56
C SER A 85 -16.86 -7.91 5.27
N HIS A 86 -17.51 -8.38 4.22
CA HIS A 86 -17.43 -7.81 2.85
C HIS A 86 -16.04 -7.92 2.19
N HIS A 87 -15.11 -8.63 2.81
CA HIS A 87 -13.77 -8.88 2.29
C HIS A 87 -13.45 -10.37 2.18
N GLY A 88 -14.47 -11.18 2.16
CA GLY A 88 -14.36 -12.63 1.98
C GLY A 88 -14.13 -13.42 3.26
N GLY A 89 -14.16 -12.78 4.41
CA GLY A 89 -13.85 -13.41 5.68
C GLY A 89 -12.34 -13.47 5.94
N VAL A 90 -11.96 -14.04 7.07
CA VAL A 90 -10.56 -14.12 7.49
C VAL A 90 -9.86 -15.25 6.76
N GLU A 91 -8.70 -14.96 6.16
CA GLU A 91 -7.80 -15.97 5.62
C GLU A 91 -6.85 -16.48 6.70
N SER A 92 -6.23 -15.57 7.45
CA SER A 92 -5.33 -15.93 8.53
C SER A 92 -5.29 -14.83 9.59
N HIS A 93 -4.99 -15.22 10.83
CA HIS A 93 -4.81 -14.30 11.92
C HIS A 93 -3.33 -13.99 12.09
N LEU A 94 -3.03 -12.75 12.48
CA LEU A 94 -1.67 -12.31 12.76
C LEU A 94 -1.42 -12.40 14.26
N THR A 95 -0.35 -13.09 14.64
CA THR A 95 0.08 -13.15 16.04
C THR A 95 0.94 -11.94 16.36
N ARG A 96 0.71 -11.37 17.51
CA ARG A 96 1.45 -10.21 17.98
C ARG A 96 1.80 -10.33 19.45
#